data_dad73bb6bef3e9c57a5f653afe733a4e
#
_entry.id   dad73bb6bef3e9c57a5f653afe733a4e
#
_cell.length_a   1.000
_cell.length_b   1.000
_cell.length_c   1.000
_cell.angle_alpha   90.00
_cell.angle_beta   90.00
_cell.angle_gamma   90.00
#
_symmetry.space_group_name_H-M   'P 1'
#
loop_
_entity.id
_entity.type
_entity.pdbx_description
1 polymer ?
#
loop_
_entity_poly.entity_id
_entity_poly.type
_entity_poly.pdbx_seq_one_letter_code
_entity_poly.pdbx_strand_id
1 'polypeptide(L)'
;MISILQNILPNKIVFKIVNIHVCFLLVHSLNAQIKNSSFSSNYSLPFNKVSHSSIQPYLESSIHYIDSSRTEYRTKLGNKLFENSLLDIVQDDIHIEADPLFNFTLGPKNKDLDYRYYSNVRGFRISADLSDNFSFETRFYENQFFYPLYLQEKSNQRVIPQMGIEGIAYGIGRAKSFKENGHDASLANGYLSFSPTSKINFQFGHGRHFFGDGYRSLLISDYAPDYPYISGQYFLFDKKILYKHVTSWMKNLERIPAASTPEALFIPKSTSFNQLSYSPNKRFSISLFEGGVYQSFDIQNGVISPDISFFLPIIGTKAIDADTTNNIIYGFNWSFLFFDNLKIYNQIALKSFNFSSG
;
A
#
# COMPACT_ATOMS: atom_id res chain seq x y z
N MET A 1 24.47 -6.41 13.51
CA MET A 1 23.31 -7.26 13.24
C MET A 1 23.53 -8.72 13.64
N ILE A 2 24.62 -9.37 13.26
CA ILE A 2 24.92 -10.78 13.62
C ILE A 2 25.13 -10.96 15.15
N SER A 3 25.75 -10.02 15.85
CA SER A 3 26.00 -10.10 17.29
C SER A 3 24.72 -9.96 18.16
N ILE A 4 23.69 -9.32 17.64
CA ILE A 4 22.39 -9.14 18.36
C ILE A 4 21.55 -10.41 18.28
N LEU A 5 21.60 -11.12 17.15
CA LEU A 5 20.90 -12.40 16.97
C LEU A 5 21.50 -13.53 17.78
N GLN A 6 22.78 -13.46 18.13
CA GLN A 6 23.48 -14.47 18.94
C GLN A 6 22.99 -14.52 20.39
N ASN A 7 22.43 -13.44 20.92
CA ASN A 7 21.94 -13.39 22.31
C ASN A 7 20.48 -13.88 22.48
N ILE A 8 19.73 -14.03 21.38
CA ILE A 8 18.29 -14.32 21.43
C ILE A 8 17.98 -15.78 21.02
N LEU A 9 18.83 -16.39 20.21
CA LEU A 9 18.59 -17.75 19.70
C LEU A 9 19.85 -18.62 19.83
N PRO A 10 19.69 -19.91 20.08
CA PRO A 10 20.83 -20.83 20.11
C PRO A 10 21.62 -20.79 18.81
N ASN A 11 22.94 -20.70 18.89
CA ASN A 11 23.86 -20.51 17.75
C ASN A 11 23.58 -21.44 16.54
N LYS A 12 23.05 -22.64 16.76
CA LYS A 12 22.69 -23.57 15.67
C LYS A 12 21.48 -23.16 14.86
N ILE A 13 20.56 -22.40 15.45
CA ILE A 13 19.34 -21.92 14.76
C ILE A 13 19.66 -20.67 13.93
N VAL A 14 20.45 -19.74 14.48
CA VAL A 14 20.91 -18.55 13.77
C VAL A 14 21.72 -18.93 12.53
N PHE A 15 22.62 -19.92 12.65
CA PHE A 15 23.43 -20.38 11.53
C PHE A 15 22.58 -21.09 10.44
N LYS A 16 21.54 -21.81 10.81
CA LYS A 16 20.61 -22.41 9.86
C LYS A 16 19.75 -21.36 9.15
N ILE A 17 19.27 -20.35 9.87
CA ILE A 17 18.46 -19.26 9.29
C ILE A 17 19.31 -18.43 8.32
N VAL A 18 20.55 -18.09 8.70
CA VAL A 18 21.47 -17.34 7.82
C VAL A 18 21.86 -18.19 6.60
N ASN A 19 22.15 -19.48 6.75
CA ASN A 19 22.43 -20.36 5.62
C ASN A 19 21.22 -20.59 4.69
N ILE A 20 20.02 -20.67 5.22
CA ILE A 20 18.80 -20.73 4.40
C ILE A 20 18.63 -19.44 3.59
N HIS A 21 18.89 -18.28 4.17
CA HIS A 21 18.84 -17.00 3.44
C HIS A 21 19.94 -16.87 2.39
N VAL A 22 21.17 -17.34 2.68
CA VAL A 22 22.29 -17.30 1.72
C VAL A 22 22.12 -18.32 0.59
N CYS A 23 21.59 -19.51 0.87
CA CYS A 23 21.29 -20.51 -0.18
C CYS A 23 20.15 -20.08 -1.11
N PHE A 24 19.19 -19.25 -0.65
CA PHE A 24 18.15 -18.68 -1.51
C PHE A 24 18.65 -17.59 -2.47
N LEU A 25 19.78 -16.95 -2.16
CA LEU A 25 20.37 -15.90 -2.99
C LEU A 25 21.19 -16.42 -4.20
N LEU A 26 21.46 -17.72 -4.26
CA LEU A 26 22.36 -18.31 -5.26
C LEU A 26 21.66 -19.05 -6.43
N VAL A 27 20.34 -18.96 -6.57
CA VAL A 27 19.63 -19.66 -7.64
C VAL A 27 19.24 -18.68 -8.75
N HIS A 28 20.04 -18.68 -9.81
CA HIS A 28 19.80 -18.27 -11.21
C HIS A 28 19.02 -16.95 -11.44
N SER A 29 19.73 -16.01 -12.04
CA SER A 29 19.20 -14.81 -12.71
C SER A 29 18.23 -15.18 -13.83
N LEU A 30 16.96 -15.25 -13.53
CA LEU A 30 15.89 -15.12 -14.52
C LEU A 30 15.43 -13.66 -14.43
N ASN A 31 15.57 -12.95 -15.53
CA ASN A 31 15.13 -11.58 -15.71
C ASN A 31 13.70 -11.42 -15.19
N ALA A 32 13.51 -10.60 -14.19
CA ALA A 32 12.23 -10.38 -13.55
C ALA A 32 12.04 -8.91 -13.18
N GLN A 33 11.82 -8.09 -14.20
CA GLN A 33 11.30 -6.76 -14.01
C GLN A 33 9.89 -6.89 -13.43
N ILE A 34 9.67 -6.40 -12.20
CA ILE A 34 8.40 -6.53 -11.52
C ILE A 34 7.93 -5.15 -11.08
N LYS A 35 6.79 -4.74 -11.61
CA LYS A 35 6.10 -3.48 -11.25
C LYS A 35 4.85 -3.77 -10.42
N ASN A 36 4.44 -2.79 -9.64
CA ASN A 36 3.13 -2.82 -9.01
C ASN A 36 2.07 -2.55 -10.07
N SER A 37 1.07 -3.44 -10.16
CA SER A 37 -0.15 -3.08 -10.88
C SER A 37 -0.82 -1.88 -10.20
N SER A 38 -1.53 -1.07 -10.98
CA SER A 38 -2.39 -0.06 -10.39
C SER A 38 -3.39 -0.74 -9.45
N PHE A 39 -3.74 -0.09 -8.32
CA PHE A 39 -4.85 -0.55 -7.49
C PHE A 39 -6.10 -0.64 -8.36
N SER A 40 -6.33 -1.82 -8.89
CA SER A 40 -7.61 -2.10 -9.52
C SER A 40 -8.60 -2.34 -8.40
N SER A 41 -9.69 -1.60 -8.39
CA SER A 41 -10.85 -2.04 -7.65
C SER A 41 -11.09 -3.51 -8.03
N ASN A 42 -11.34 -4.39 -7.07
CA ASN A 42 -11.58 -5.82 -7.29
C ASN A 42 -12.66 -6.13 -8.34
N TYR A 43 -13.30 -5.11 -8.89
CA TYR A 43 -14.35 -5.18 -9.92
C TYR A 43 -13.84 -5.10 -11.36
N SER A 44 -12.60 -4.63 -11.60
CA SER A 44 -12.08 -4.42 -12.95
C SER A 44 -11.19 -5.54 -13.47
N LEU A 45 -10.67 -6.41 -12.58
CA LEU A 45 -9.90 -7.57 -13.00
C LEU A 45 -10.84 -8.77 -13.20
N PRO A 46 -10.75 -9.48 -14.32
CA PRO A 46 -11.41 -10.76 -14.47
C PRO A 46 -10.97 -11.67 -13.33
N PHE A 47 -11.92 -12.16 -12.53
CA PHE A 47 -11.66 -12.94 -11.32
C PHE A 47 -10.76 -14.17 -11.55
N ASN A 48 -10.68 -14.66 -12.79
CA ASN A 48 -9.92 -15.84 -13.17
C ASN A 48 -8.45 -15.58 -13.54
N LYS A 49 -8.00 -14.31 -13.54
CA LYS A 49 -6.65 -13.97 -14.00
C LYS A 49 -5.60 -13.92 -12.90
N VAL A 50 -5.96 -13.72 -11.66
CA VAL A 50 -5.01 -13.42 -10.58
C VAL A 50 -5.06 -14.48 -9.47
N SER A 51 -3.92 -15.11 -9.21
CA SER A 51 -3.69 -15.88 -7.97
C SER A 51 -3.37 -14.90 -6.82
N HIS A 52 -3.64 -15.29 -5.57
CA HIS A 52 -3.39 -14.45 -4.40
C HIS A 52 -4.09 -13.09 -4.44
N SER A 53 -5.36 -13.06 -4.85
CA SER A 53 -6.17 -11.84 -5.02
C SER A 53 -6.29 -10.99 -3.74
N SER A 54 -6.00 -11.56 -2.59
CA SER A 54 -6.05 -10.91 -1.28
C SER A 54 -4.84 -10.01 -0.96
N ILE A 55 -3.86 -9.87 -1.84
CA ILE A 55 -2.66 -9.06 -1.61
C ILE A 55 -2.49 -8.06 -2.75
N GLN A 56 -2.59 -6.77 -2.44
CA GLN A 56 -2.40 -5.69 -3.40
C GLN A 56 -1.41 -4.62 -2.87
N PRO A 57 -0.68 -3.91 -3.75
CA PRO A 57 -0.70 -4.04 -5.20
C PRO A 57 -0.16 -5.41 -5.65
N TYR A 58 -0.70 -5.92 -6.75
CA TYR A 58 -0.14 -7.11 -7.39
C TYR A 58 1.21 -6.76 -7.99
N LEU A 59 2.11 -7.75 -7.99
CA LEU A 59 3.35 -7.63 -8.73
C LEU A 59 3.13 -8.23 -10.12
N GLU A 60 3.29 -7.40 -11.12
CA GLU A 60 3.24 -7.79 -12.52
C GLU A 60 4.65 -7.78 -13.10
N SER A 61 4.98 -8.80 -13.87
CA SER A 61 6.20 -8.75 -14.68
C SER A 61 6.04 -7.64 -15.72
N SER A 62 7.02 -6.75 -15.83
CA SER A 62 7.06 -5.70 -16.86
C SER A 62 7.25 -6.26 -18.26
N ILE A 63 7.66 -7.53 -18.37
CA ILE A 63 7.76 -8.22 -19.67
C ILE A 63 6.35 -8.43 -20.21
N HIS A 64 5.89 -7.42 -20.95
CA HIS A 64 4.79 -7.45 -21.90
C HIS A 64 3.50 -8.14 -21.43
N TYR A 65 2.72 -7.50 -20.60
CA TYR A 65 1.29 -7.66 -20.72
C TYR A 65 0.85 -6.88 -21.98
N ILE A 66 1.07 -7.49 -23.15
CA ILE A 66 0.38 -7.06 -24.36
C ILE A 66 -1.07 -7.44 -24.13
N ASP A 67 -1.87 -6.49 -23.70
CA ASP A 67 -3.31 -6.66 -23.66
C ASP A 67 -3.78 -6.83 -25.10
N SER A 68 -4.08 -8.07 -25.47
CA SER A 68 -4.65 -8.39 -26.79
C SER A 68 -6.04 -7.75 -27.01
N SER A 69 -6.57 -7.06 -25.99
CA SER A 69 -7.79 -6.24 -26.06
C SER A 69 -7.53 -4.78 -26.40
N ARG A 70 -6.28 -4.34 -26.58
CA ARG A 70 -5.97 -2.97 -26.99
C ARG A 70 -6.64 -2.67 -28.33
N THR A 71 -7.51 -1.70 -28.33
CA THR A 71 -8.15 -1.19 -29.54
C THR A 71 -7.15 -0.27 -30.23
N GLU A 72 -6.60 -0.70 -31.36
CA GLU A 72 -5.76 0.18 -32.17
C GLU A 72 -6.60 1.35 -32.70
N TYR A 73 -6.28 2.55 -32.28
CA TYR A 73 -6.90 3.74 -32.83
C TYR A 73 -6.38 4.02 -34.23
N ARG A 74 -7.30 4.38 -35.14
CA ARG A 74 -6.96 4.65 -36.56
C ARG A 74 -6.06 5.88 -36.75
N THR A 75 -5.95 6.73 -35.77
CA THR A 75 -5.20 7.99 -35.86
C THR A 75 -3.96 7.96 -34.97
N LYS A 76 -2.85 8.54 -35.44
CA LYS A 76 -1.63 8.71 -34.63
C LYS A 76 -1.88 9.46 -33.34
N LEU A 77 -2.78 10.45 -33.33
CA LEU A 77 -3.16 11.20 -32.15
C LEU A 77 -3.96 10.33 -31.17
N GLY A 78 -4.88 9.51 -31.67
CA GLY A 78 -5.64 8.57 -30.82
C GLY A 78 -4.72 7.55 -30.15
N ASN A 79 -3.79 6.96 -30.88
CA ASN A 79 -2.80 6.04 -30.30
C ASN A 79 -1.94 6.74 -29.23
N LYS A 80 -1.50 7.97 -29.48
CA LYS A 80 -0.67 8.72 -28.53
C LYS A 80 -1.43 9.14 -27.28
N LEU A 81 -2.73 9.43 -27.37
CA LEU A 81 -3.54 9.85 -26.23
C LEU A 81 -4.08 8.69 -25.37
N PHE A 82 -4.28 7.51 -25.97
CA PHE A 82 -5.01 6.42 -25.32
C PHE A 82 -4.25 5.09 -25.22
N GLU A 83 -3.22 4.89 -26.04
CA GLU A 83 -2.49 3.62 -26.09
C GLU A 83 -1.02 3.76 -25.65
N ASN A 84 -0.32 4.81 -26.11
CA ASN A 84 1.09 4.99 -25.85
C ASN A 84 1.33 6.06 -24.81
N SER A 85 2.35 5.90 -23.98
CA SER A 85 2.79 6.94 -23.07
C SER A 85 3.17 8.22 -23.82
N LEU A 86 2.93 9.37 -23.23
CA LEU A 86 3.25 10.66 -23.83
C LEU A 86 4.74 10.79 -24.11
N LEU A 87 5.56 10.42 -23.15
CA LEU A 87 7.01 10.22 -23.28
C LEU A 87 7.29 8.73 -23.16
N ASP A 88 7.98 8.16 -24.12
CA ASP A 88 8.37 6.76 -24.18
C ASP A 88 9.80 6.69 -24.74
N ILE A 89 10.75 6.33 -23.87
CA ILE A 89 12.19 6.26 -24.19
C ILE A 89 12.67 4.86 -23.90
N VAL A 90 13.16 4.19 -24.93
CA VAL A 90 13.80 2.89 -24.81
C VAL A 90 15.25 3.03 -25.26
N GLN A 91 16.19 2.73 -24.36
CA GLN A 91 17.61 2.74 -24.65
C GLN A 91 18.29 1.60 -23.88
N ASP A 92 18.85 0.66 -24.61
CA ASP A 92 19.44 -0.57 -24.07
C ASP A 92 18.45 -1.28 -23.12
N ASP A 93 18.81 -1.50 -21.85
CA ASP A 93 17.98 -2.14 -20.83
C ASP A 93 17.08 -1.15 -20.07
N ILE A 94 17.10 0.13 -20.47
CA ILE A 94 16.34 1.19 -19.80
C ILE A 94 15.09 1.50 -20.62
N HIS A 95 13.94 1.46 -19.97
CA HIS A 95 12.67 1.89 -20.52
C HIS A 95 12.00 2.91 -19.58
N ILE A 96 11.79 4.12 -20.07
CA ILE A 96 11.19 5.21 -19.30
C ILE A 96 9.90 5.67 -19.96
N GLU A 97 8.83 5.70 -19.19
CA GLU A 97 7.53 6.22 -19.60
C GLU A 97 7.13 7.41 -18.73
N ALA A 98 6.52 8.43 -19.32
CA ALA A 98 5.91 9.51 -18.56
C ALA A 98 4.58 9.96 -19.17
N ASP A 99 3.59 10.13 -18.29
CA ASP A 99 2.23 10.47 -18.65
C ASP A 99 1.66 11.57 -17.75
N PRO A 100 0.90 12.53 -18.28
CA PRO A 100 0.05 13.40 -17.48
C PRO A 100 -1.17 12.61 -17.01
N LEU A 101 -1.63 12.93 -15.80
CA LEU A 101 -2.80 12.30 -15.19
C LEU A 101 -3.88 13.36 -14.93
N PHE A 102 -5.07 13.10 -15.47
CA PHE A 102 -6.21 14.00 -15.29
C PHE A 102 -7.45 13.21 -14.88
N ASN A 103 -8.16 13.71 -13.88
CA ASN A 103 -9.48 13.22 -13.55
C ASN A 103 -10.37 14.40 -13.14
N PHE A 104 -11.42 14.63 -13.92
CA PHE A 104 -12.38 15.69 -13.67
C PHE A 104 -13.75 15.07 -13.38
N THR A 105 -14.27 15.36 -12.21
CA THR A 105 -15.61 14.92 -11.81
C THR A 105 -16.49 16.15 -11.60
N LEU A 106 -17.68 16.12 -12.15
CA LEU A 106 -18.67 17.17 -11.99
C LEU A 106 -19.98 16.56 -11.50
N GLY A 107 -20.49 17.09 -10.41
CA GLY A 107 -21.75 16.67 -9.81
C GLY A 107 -22.82 17.76 -9.83
N PRO A 108 -23.99 17.49 -9.22
CA PRO A 108 -25.08 18.45 -9.13
C PRO A 108 -24.69 19.69 -8.31
N LYS A 109 -25.37 20.80 -8.54
CA LYS A 109 -25.28 21.99 -7.69
C LYS A 109 -25.96 21.70 -6.35
N ASN A 110 -25.29 22.03 -5.26
CA ASN A 110 -25.91 22.06 -3.95
C ASN A 110 -26.81 23.28 -3.86
N LYS A 111 -28.08 23.08 -3.51
CA LYS A 111 -29.07 24.16 -3.42
C LYS A 111 -28.85 25.06 -2.20
N ASP A 112 -28.33 24.48 -1.11
CA ASP A 112 -28.22 25.16 0.19
C ASP A 112 -26.91 25.95 0.35
N LEU A 113 -25.84 25.50 -0.32
CA LEU A 113 -24.49 26.05 -0.15
C LEU A 113 -23.93 26.79 -1.39
N ASP A 114 -24.75 26.99 -2.39
CA ASP A 114 -24.43 27.68 -3.66
C ASP A 114 -23.14 27.24 -4.37
N TYR A 115 -22.67 26.05 -4.11
CA TYR A 115 -21.54 25.46 -4.83
C TYR A 115 -21.95 24.15 -5.55
N ARG A 116 -21.14 23.79 -6.55
CA ARG A 116 -21.29 22.54 -7.29
C ARG A 116 -20.26 21.54 -6.81
N TYR A 117 -20.67 20.28 -6.61
CA TYR A 117 -19.72 19.22 -6.35
C TYR A 117 -18.80 19.06 -7.55
N TYR A 118 -17.50 19.11 -7.32
CA TYR A 118 -16.53 18.77 -8.33
C TYR A 118 -15.24 18.23 -7.70
N SER A 119 -14.50 17.47 -8.51
CA SER A 119 -13.14 17.12 -8.24
C SER A 119 -12.29 17.40 -9.46
N ASN A 120 -11.17 18.05 -9.27
CA ASN A 120 -10.19 18.36 -10.28
C ASN A 120 -8.85 17.77 -9.83
N VAL A 121 -8.49 16.64 -10.43
CA VAL A 121 -7.22 15.95 -10.16
C VAL A 121 -6.31 16.18 -11.36
N ARG A 122 -5.13 16.70 -11.09
CA ARG A 122 -4.07 16.94 -12.07
C ARG A 122 -2.79 16.33 -11.54
N GLY A 123 -2.03 15.70 -12.40
CA GLY A 123 -0.81 15.07 -11.97
C GLY A 123 0.02 14.53 -13.11
N PHE A 124 1.02 13.77 -12.72
CA PHE A 124 1.86 13.02 -13.66
C PHE A 124 2.28 11.68 -13.07
N ARG A 125 2.61 10.77 -13.95
CA ARG A 125 3.23 9.47 -13.65
C ARG A 125 4.54 9.38 -14.41
N ILE A 126 5.58 8.91 -13.75
CA ILE A 126 6.83 8.48 -14.38
C ILE A 126 7.08 7.05 -13.93
N SER A 127 7.33 6.16 -14.87
CA SER A 127 7.76 4.80 -14.58
C SER A 127 9.00 4.46 -15.38
N ALA A 128 9.90 3.71 -14.79
CA ALA A 128 11.15 3.31 -15.43
C ALA A 128 11.50 1.87 -15.06
N ASP A 129 11.91 1.10 -16.07
CA ASP A 129 12.70 -0.11 -15.91
C ASP A 129 14.16 0.29 -16.11
N LEU A 130 14.96 0.18 -15.03
CA LEU A 130 16.34 0.63 -15.01
C LEU A 130 17.32 -0.50 -15.33
N SER A 131 16.89 -1.73 -15.19
CA SER A 131 17.58 -2.95 -15.56
C SER A 131 16.62 -4.13 -15.41
N ASP A 132 17.05 -5.34 -15.73
CA ASP A 132 16.28 -6.57 -15.56
C ASP A 132 15.72 -6.78 -14.13
N ASN A 133 16.35 -6.20 -13.13
CA ASN A 133 16.03 -6.44 -11.72
C ASN A 133 15.51 -5.21 -10.99
N PHE A 134 15.62 -4.01 -11.57
CA PHE A 134 15.20 -2.77 -10.95
C PHE A 134 14.13 -2.06 -11.75
N SER A 135 13.03 -1.70 -11.07
CA SER A 135 12.02 -0.80 -11.61
C SER A 135 11.66 0.29 -10.60
N PHE A 136 11.20 1.40 -11.15
CA PHE A 136 10.83 2.60 -10.38
C PHE A 136 9.49 3.12 -10.91
N GLU A 137 8.65 3.63 -10.03
CA GLU A 137 7.49 4.40 -10.41
C GLU A 137 7.25 5.53 -9.41
N THR A 138 6.86 6.69 -9.92
CA THR A 138 6.37 7.80 -9.09
C THR A 138 5.14 8.42 -9.72
N ARG A 139 4.22 8.88 -8.87
CA ARG A 139 3.02 9.63 -9.25
C ARG A 139 2.86 10.81 -8.32
N PHE A 140 2.47 11.92 -8.88
CA PHE A 140 2.11 13.11 -8.13
C PHE A 140 0.73 13.58 -8.58
N TYR A 141 -0.10 13.98 -7.63
CA TYR A 141 -1.45 14.49 -7.86
C TYR A 141 -1.68 15.74 -7.05
N GLU A 142 -2.27 16.74 -7.67
CA GLU A 142 -2.97 17.84 -7.02
C GLU A 142 -4.46 17.61 -7.14
N ASN A 143 -5.16 17.67 -6.02
CA ASN A 143 -6.58 17.39 -5.93
C ASN A 143 -7.28 18.62 -5.37
N GLN A 144 -8.16 19.22 -6.14
CA GLN A 144 -9.06 20.29 -5.68
C GLN A 144 -10.49 19.77 -5.76
N PHE A 145 -11.20 19.80 -4.65
CA PHE A 145 -12.51 19.18 -4.59
C PHE A 145 -13.47 19.89 -3.63
N PHE A 146 -14.76 19.75 -3.92
CA PHE A 146 -15.86 20.14 -3.08
C PHE A 146 -16.66 18.88 -2.74
N TYR A 147 -16.74 18.56 -1.46
CA TYR A 147 -17.44 17.40 -0.99
C TYR A 147 -18.95 17.63 -0.85
N PRO A 148 -19.75 16.55 -0.93
CA PRO A 148 -21.13 16.55 -0.43
C PRO A 148 -21.17 16.96 1.05
N LEU A 149 -22.27 17.57 1.49
CA LEU A 149 -22.40 18.17 2.84
C LEU A 149 -21.99 17.19 3.95
N TYR A 150 -22.43 15.96 3.88
CA TYR A 150 -22.13 14.93 4.91
C TYR A 150 -20.64 14.57 5.02
N LEU A 151 -19.84 14.76 3.96
CA LEU A 151 -18.38 14.62 4.00
C LEU A 151 -17.70 15.95 4.37
N GLN A 152 -18.28 17.07 3.97
CA GLN A 152 -17.79 18.41 4.29
C GLN A 152 -17.70 18.61 5.81
N GLU A 153 -18.76 18.30 6.53
CA GLU A 153 -18.83 18.38 7.99
C GLU A 153 -17.75 17.54 8.68
N LYS A 154 -17.50 16.33 8.16
CA LYS A 154 -16.45 15.46 8.67
C LYS A 154 -15.03 15.92 8.31
N SER A 155 -14.87 16.56 7.16
CA SER A 155 -13.57 17.05 6.69
C SER A 155 -13.10 18.30 7.42
N ASN A 156 -14.02 19.15 7.90
CA ASN A 156 -13.73 20.42 8.56
C ASN A 156 -13.50 20.29 10.08
N GLN A 157 -13.10 19.15 10.57
CA GLN A 157 -13.14 18.85 12.02
C GLN A 157 -12.17 19.64 12.91
N ARG A 158 -11.23 20.43 12.36
CA ARG A 158 -10.27 21.18 13.17
C ARG A 158 -10.08 22.62 12.71
N VAL A 159 -10.35 23.54 13.62
CA VAL A 159 -9.87 24.92 13.54
C VAL A 159 -8.54 24.97 14.28
N ILE A 160 -7.46 25.27 13.59
CA ILE A 160 -6.15 25.50 14.19
C ILE A 160 -5.96 27.01 14.30
N PRO A 161 -5.78 27.56 15.52
CA PRO A 161 -5.48 28.97 15.69
C PRO A 161 -4.32 29.38 14.77
N GLN A 162 -4.45 30.51 14.07
CA GLN A 162 -3.48 31.09 13.13
C GLN A 162 -3.27 30.34 11.79
N MET A 163 -3.81 29.15 11.58
CA MET A 163 -3.68 28.38 10.34
C MET A 163 -4.99 28.19 9.57
N GLY A 164 -6.11 28.56 10.16
CA GLY A 164 -7.43 28.31 9.59
C GLY A 164 -7.92 26.88 9.82
N ILE A 165 -8.82 26.44 8.96
CA ILE A 165 -9.40 25.10 9.02
C ILE A 165 -8.45 24.10 8.35
N GLU A 166 -7.93 23.16 9.11
CA GLU A 166 -7.20 22.02 8.58
C GLU A 166 -8.18 20.86 8.37
N GLY A 167 -8.40 20.51 7.11
CA GLY A 167 -9.31 19.46 6.73
C GLY A 167 -8.62 18.10 6.54
N ILE A 168 -9.43 17.06 6.48
CA ILE A 168 -9.02 15.70 6.14
C ILE A 168 -9.68 15.30 4.83
N ALA A 169 -8.86 15.00 3.83
CA ALA A 169 -9.31 14.38 2.60
C ALA A 169 -9.30 12.86 2.75
N TYR A 170 -10.46 12.23 2.60
CA TYR A 170 -10.58 10.78 2.73
C TYR A 170 -9.75 10.05 1.67
N GLY A 171 -8.91 9.11 2.11
CA GLY A 171 -8.01 8.35 1.23
C GLY A 171 -6.79 9.13 0.73
N ILE A 172 -6.65 10.42 1.07
CA ILE A 172 -5.52 11.26 0.68
C ILE A 172 -4.72 11.69 1.91
N GLY A 173 -5.40 12.13 2.96
CA GLY A 173 -4.79 12.59 4.20
C GLY A 173 -5.14 14.05 4.51
N ARG A 174 -4.13 14.86 4.80
CA ARG A 174 -4.33 16.27 5.12
C ARG A 174 -4.79 17.06 3.90
N ALA A 175 -5.78 17.93 4.09
CA ALA A 175 -6.23 18.88 3.09
C ALA A 175 -6.18 20.31 3.66
N LYS A 176 -5.86 21.26 2.80
CA LYS A 176 -5.95 22.70 3.09
C LYS A 176 -7.31 23.22 2.63
N SER A 177 -7.75 24.31 3.24
CA SER A 177 -8.94 25.03 2.75
C SER A 177 -8.70 25.60 1.35
N PHE A 178 -9.67 25.46 0.49
CA PHE A 178 -9.69 26.01 -0.85
C PHE A 178 -11.01 26.73 -1.08
N LYS A 179 -10.97 28.05 -1.31
CA LYS A 179 -12.16 28.93 -1.29
C LYS A 179 -12.94 28.76 0.01
N GLU A 180 -14.24 29.02 0.02
CA GLU A 180 -15.06 28.94 1.24
C GLU A 180 -15.34 27.50 1.67
N ASN A 181 -15.64 26.60 0.74
CA ASN A 181 -16.17 25.26 1.03
C ASN A 181 -15.39 24.14 0.33
N GLY A 182 -14.24 24.43 -0.23
CA GLY A 182 -13.43 23.45 -0.93
C GLY A 182 -12.20 22.99 -0.15
N HIS A 183 -11.60 21.97 -0.66
CA HIS A 183 -10.36 21.39 -0.16
C HIS A 183 -9.33 21.29 -1.26
N ASP A 184 -8.08 21.48 -0.89
CA ASP A 184 -6.89 21.29 -1.73
C ASP A 184 -5.96 20.33 -1.03
N ALA A 185 -5.61 19.24 -1.71
CA ALA A 185 -4.74 18.21 -1.17
C ALA A 185 -3.80 17.65 -2.24
N SER A 186 -2.53 17.51 -1.89
CA SER A 186 -1.52 16.88 -2.74
C SER A 186 -1.27 15.46 -2.30
N LEU A 187 -1.06 14.56 -3.24
CA LEU A 187 -0.68 13.19 -3.01
C LEU A 187 0.55 12.87 -3.87
N ALA A 188 1.59 12.36 -3.25
CA ALA A 188 2.76 11.84 -3.93
C ALA A 188 2.97 10.40 -3.50
N ASN A 189 3.04 9.48 -4.45
CA ASN A 189 3.42 8.11 -4.18
C ASN A 189 4.44 7.60 -5.20
N GLY A 190 5.12 6.55 -4.84
CA GLY A 190 6.12 5.94 -5.69
C GLY A 190 6.87 4.84 -4.96
N TYR A 191 7.61 4.06 -5.71
CA TYR A 191 8.42 2.98 -5.18
C TYR A 191 9.64 2.69 -6.06
N LEU A 192 10.65 2.18 -5.42
CA LEU A 192 11.76 1.47 -6.03
C LEU A 192 11.56 -0.02 -5.77
N SER A 193 11.59 -0.83 -6.80
CA SER A 193 11.39 -2.28 -6.76
C SER A 193 12.67 -2.99 -7.19
N PHE A 194 13.10 -3.96 -6.39
CA PHE A 194 14.25 -4.80 -6.67
C PHE A 194 13.85 -6.28 -6.64
N SER A 195 14.03 -6.98 -7.74
CA SER A 195 13.67 -8.38 -7.91
C SER A 195 14.90 -9.21 -8.26
N PRO A 196 15.66 -9.69 -7.26
CA PRO A 196 16.84 -10.53 -7.54
C PRO A 196 16.48 -11.82 -8.26
N THR A 197 15.25 -12.27 -8.15
CA THR A 197 14.69 -13.43 -8.87
C THR A 197 13.21 -13.22 -9.15
N SER A 198 12.61 -14.02 -10.04
CA SER A 198 11.16 -14.01 -10.29
C SER A 198 10.30 -14.46 -9.09
N LYS A 199 10.92 -14.90 -8.00
CA LYS A 199 10.25 -15.38 -6.79
C LYS A 199 10.38 -14.42 -5.61
N ILE A 200 11.30 -13.46 -5.67
CA ILE A 200 11.62 -12.55 -4.57
C ILE A 200 11.53 -11.11 -5.09
N ASN A 201 10.81 -10.28 -4.38
CA ASN A 201 10.74 -8.85 -4.64
C ASN A 201 10.89 -8.07 -3.34
N PHE A 202 11.69 -7.03 -3.36
CA PHE A 202 11.82 -6.03 -2.31
C PHE A 202 11.38 -4.68 -2.84
N GLN A 203 10.67 -3.93 -2.02
CA GLN A 203 10.28 -2.56 -2.36
C GLN A 203 10.56 -1.62 -1.21
N PHE A 204 11.00 -0.43 -1.58
CA PHE A 204 11.05 0.75 -0.74
C PHE A 204 10.22 1.84 -1.41
N GLY A 205 9.27 2.42 -0.69
CA GLY A 205 8.38 3.38 -1.32
C GLY A 205 7.53 4.18 -0.35
N HIS A 206 6.68 5.00 -0.94
CA HIS A 206 5.58 5.71 -0.32
C HIS A 206 4.30 5.36 -1.07
N GLY A 207 3.36 4.75 -0.39
CA GLY A 207 2.13 4.24 -1.01
C GLY A 207 1.28 3.49 0.00
N ARG A 208 0.31 2.75 -0.49
CA ARG A 208 -0.64 1.99 0.33
C ARG A 208 -0.69 0.53 -0.08
N HIS A 209 -1.25 -0.29 0.80
CA HIS A 209 -1.50 -1.70 0.57
C HIS A 209 -2.96 -2.04 0.85
N PHE A 210 -3.42 -3.14 0.26
CA PHE A 210 -4.72 -3.70 0.53
C PHE A 210 -4.56 -5.20 0.75
N PHE A 211 -4.98 -5.70 1.91
CA PHE A 211 -4.93 -7.11 2.27
C PHE A 211 -6.32 -7.62 2.57
N GLY A 212 -6.78 -8.61 1.81
CA GLY A 212 -8.08 -9.23 1.90
C GLY A 212 -8.84 -9.23 0.59
N ASP A 213 -9.92 -10.00 0.53
CA ASP A 213 -10.83 -10.09 -0.60
C ASP A 213 -12.12 -9.33 -0.29
N GLY A 214 -12.37 -8.22 -0.88
CA GLY A 214 -13.59 -7.45 -0.64
C GLY A 214 -13.48 -6.03 -1.15
N TYR A 215 -14.60 -5.33 -1.17
CA TYR A 215 -14.63 -3.92 -1.55
C TYR A 215 -13.86 -3.04 -0.55
N ARG A 216 -13.98 -3.37 0.73
CA ARG A 216 -13.18 -2.82 1.83
C ARG A 216 -12.68 -3.98 2.66
N SER A 217 -11.44 -3.97 3.06
CA SER A 217 -10.89 -5.04 3.87
C SER A 217 -11.05 -4.74 5.36
N LEU A 218 -11.32 -5.80 6.14
CA LEU A 218 -11.22 -5.78 7.59
C LEU A 218 -9.76 -5.84 8.06
N LEU A 219 -8.83 -6.24 7.19
CA LEU A 219 -7.41 -6.39 7.51
C LEU A 219 -6.66 -5.09 7.26
N ILE A 220 -6.36 -4.78 5.99
CA ILE A 220 -5.81 -3.48 5.58
C ILE A 220 -6.56 -3.01 4.34
N SER A 221 -7.10 -1.79 4.41
CA SER A 221 -7.82 -1.17 3.30
C SER A 221 -6.98 -0.09 2.62
N ASP A 222 -7.15 0.04 1.32
CA ASP A 222 -6.62 1.12 0.48
C ASP A 222 -7.23 2.50 0.75
N TYR A 223 -8.13 2.58 1.72
CA TYR A 223 -8.76 3.84 2.12
C TYR A 223 -7.89 4.69 3.07
N ALA A 224 -6.74 4.17 3.48
CA ALA A 224 -5.75 4.93 4.23
C ALA A 224 -5.00 5.92 3.33
N PRO A 225 -4.46 7.03 3.86
CA PRO A 225 -3.44 7.83 3.19
C PRO A 225 -2.22 6.97 2.83
N ASP A 226 -1.44 7.42 1.83
CA ASP A 226 -0.17 6.79 1.52
C ASP A 226 0.83 6.97 2.67
N TYR A 227 1.74 6.01 2.83
CA TYR A 227 2.73 5.96 3.90
C TYR A 227 4.06 5.42 3.39
N PRO A 228 5.20 5.87 3.97
CA PRO A 228 6.50 5.28 3.67
C PRO A 228 6.55 3.84 4.17
N TYR A 229 7.12 2.95 3.35
CA TYR A 229 7.20 1.53 3.66
C TYR A 229 8.46 0.87 3.10
N ILE A 230 8.80 -0.26 3.71
CA ILE A 230 9.69 -1.28 3.17
C ILE A 230 8.91 -2.58 3.13
N SER A 231 8.95 -3.29 2.02
CA SER A 231 8.27 -4.57 1.90
C SER A 231 9.12 -5.64 1.24
N GLY A 232 8.88 -6.89 1.64
CA GLY A 232 9.40 -8.08 1.01
C GLY A 232 8.27 -9.01 0.59
N GLN A 233 8.43 -9.64 -0.55
CA GLN A 233 7.46 -10.58 -1.09
C GLN A 233 8.19 -11.80 -1.63
N TYR A 234 7.68 -12.98 -1.29
CA TYR A 234 8.32 -14.26 -1.55
C TYR A 234 7.31 -15.27 -2.09
N PHE A 235 7.56 -15.78 -3.28
CA PHE A 235 6.78 -16.87 -3.87
C PHE A 235 7.45 -18.20 -3.63
N LEU A 236 6.70 -19.16 -3.14
CA LEU A 236 7.15 -20.52 -2.84
C LEU A 236 6.28 -21.54 -3.57
N PHE A 237 6.80 -22.78 -3.75
CA PHE A 237 6.08 -23.91 -4.33
C PHE A 237 5.36 -23.56 -5.65
N ASP A 238 6.13 -23.19 -6.66
CA ASP A 238 5.61 -22.78 -7.98
C ASP A 238 4.53 -21.68 -7.92
N LYS A 239 4.78 -20.70 -7.08
CA LYS A 239 3.88 -19.56 -6.82
C LYS A 239 2.53 -19.94 -6.20
N LYS A 240 2.38 -21.14 -5.63
CA LYS A 240 1.17 -21.52 -4.89
C LYS A 240 1.11 -20.87 -3.50
N ILE A 241 2.26 -20.56 -2.92
CA ILE A 241 2.34 -19.82 -1.65
C ILE A 241 2.99 -18.47 -1.91
N LEU A 242 2.36 -17.43 -1.38
CA LEU A 242 2.86 -16.06 -1.36
C LEU A 242 2.98 -15.60 0.09
N TYR A 243 4.17 -15.17 0.46
CA TYR A 243 4.41 -14.48 1.71
C TYR A 243 4.74 -13.01 1.43
N LYS A 244 4.01 -12.10 2.07
CA LYS A 244 4.22 -10.65 1.99
C LYS A 244 4.47 -10.09 3.39
N HIS A 245 5.55 -9.32 3.52
CA HIS A 245 5.86 -8.52 4.71
C HIS A 245 5.90 -7.04 4.33
N VAL A 246 5.35 -6.20 5.20
CA VAL A 246 5.40 -4.75 5.05
C VAL A 246 5.70 -4.13 6.42
N THR A 247 6.75 -3.35 6.48
CA THR A 247 7.03 -2.42 7.59
C THR A 247 6.76 -1.01 7.11
N SER A 248 6.03 -0.22 7.89
CA SER A 248 5.74 1.15 7.50
C SER A 248 5.70 2.11 8.69
N TRP A 249 5.90 3.39 8.38
CA TRP A 249 5.89 4.49 9.30
C TRP A 249 4.77 5.44 8.91
N MET A 250 3.74 5.45 9.73
CA MET A 250 2.52 6.24 9.51
C MET A 250 2.49 7.43 10.45
N LYS A 251 1.56 8.35 10.21
CA LYS A 251 1.27 9.46 11.10
C LYS A 251 -0.23 9.52 11.36
N ASN A 252 -0.62 9.79 12.59
CA ASN A 252 -1.98 10.24 12.88
C ASN A 252 -2.20 11.60 12.23
N LEU A 253 -3.43 11.90 11.87
CA LEU A 253 -3.81 13.27 11.49
C LEU A 253 -3.99 14.18 12.73
N GLU A 254 -3.55 13.71 13.88
CA GLU A 254 -3.47 14.44 15.14
C GLU A 254 -2.06 14.95 15.37
N ARG A 255 -1.98 16.21 15.80
CA ARG A 255 -0.72 16.85 16.16
C ARG A 255 -0.32 16.51 17.56
N ILE A 256 0.97 16.52 17.83
CA ILE A 256 1.52 16.41 19.19
C ILE A 256 0.99 17.56 20.04
N PRO A 257 0.41 17.30 21.22
CA PRO A 257 -0.02 18.33 22.14
C PRO A 257 1.11 19.31 22.49
N ALA A 258 0.77 20.56 22.71
CA ALA A 258 1.72 21.63 23.06
C ALA A 258 2.76 22.01 22.00
N ALA A 259 2.64 21.53 20.78
CA ALA A 259 3.46 22.04 19.70
C ALA A 259 3.04 23.48 19.35
N SER A 260 3.97 24.41 19.50
CA SER A 260 3.72 25.85 19.38
C SER A 260 3.84 26.40 17.95
N THR A 261 4.17 25.54 16.98
CA THR A 261 4.37 25.97 15.60
C THR A 261 3.34 25.38 14.66
N PRO A 262 3.04 26.09 13.54
CA PRO A 262 2.18 25.58 12.47
C PRO A 262 2.65 24.24 11.90
N GLU A 263 3.92 23.96 12.01
CA GLU A 263 4.60 22.74 11.52
C GLU A 263 4.67 21.64 12.59
N ALA A 264 3.89 21.79 13.66
CA ALA A 264 3.84 20.81 14.74
C ALA A 264 3.72 19.39 14.19
N LEU A 265 4.59 18.54 14.66
CA LEU A 265 4.70 17.15 14.20
C LEU A 265 3.39 16.40 14.47
N PHE A 266 2.97 15.61 13.50
CA PHE A 266 1.91 14.64 13.68
C PHE A 266 2.41 13.47 14.52
N ILE A 267 1.51 12.89 15.32
CA ILE A 267 1.85 11.72 16.16
C ILE A 267 2.28 10.55 15.27
N PRO A 268 3.54 10.08 15.41
CA PRO A 268 4.02 8.97 14.61
C PRO A 268 3.47 7.63 15.07
N LYS A 269 3.35 6.68 14.13
CA LYS A 269 3.01 5.28 14.35
C LYS A 269 3.94 4.39 13.54
N SER A 270 4.42 3.32 14.15
CA SER A 270 5.11 2.23 13.45
C SER A 270 4.14 1.09 13.19
N THR A 271 4.22 0.49 12.02
CA THR A 271 3.34 -0.64 11.68
C THR A 271 4.14 -1.77 11.04
N SER A 272 3.69 -2.98 11.26
CA SER A 272 4.28 -4.17 10.67
C SER A 272 3.19 -5.18 10.33
N PHE A 273 3.15 -5.62 9.09
CA PHE A 273 2.11 -6.49 8.54
C PHE A 273 2.74 -7.71 7.87
N ASN A 274 2.18 -8.87 8.15
CA ASN A 274 2.55 -10.14 7.55
C ASN A 274 1.30 -10.78 6.93
N GLN A 275 1.40 -11.31 5.73
CA GLN A 275 0.36 -12.15 5.15
C GLN A 275 0.97 -13.37 4.46
N LEU A 276 0.47 -14.54 4.81
CA LEU A 276 0.75 -15.81 4.16
C LEU A 276 -0.50 -16.22 3.37
N SER A 277 -0.38 -16.32 2.06
CA SER A 277 -1.47 -16.71 1.17
C SER A 277 -1.15 -18.01 0.47
N TYR A 278 -2.09 -18.95 0.46
CA TYR A 278 -2.03 -20.21 -0.29
C TYR A 278 -3.13 -20.23 -1.36
N SER A 279 -2.72 -20.31 -2.62
CA SER A 279 -3.59 -20.44 -3.80
C SER A 279 -3.15 -21.62 -4.63
N PRO A 280 -3.70 -22.83 -4.40
CA PRO A 280 -3.35 -24.02 -5.20
C PRO A 280 -3.73 -23.87 -6.67
N ASN A 281 -4.72 -23.05 -6.96
CA ASN A 281 -5.19 -22.70 -8.30
C ASN A 281 -5.83 -21.30 -8.28
N LYS A 282 -6.20 -20.79 -9.44
CA LYS A 282 -6.80 -19.43 -9.57
C LYS A 282 -8.22 -19.31 -9.00
N ARG A 283 -8.86 -20.42 -8.63
CA ARG A 283 -10.24 -20.43 -8.11
C ARG A 283 -10.34 -20.41 -6.61
N PHE A 284 -9.29 -20.83 -5.91
CA PHE A 284 -9.28 -20.91 -4.45
C PHE A 284 -8.08 -20.19 -3.86
N SER A 285 -8.32 -19.38 -2.85
CA SER A 285 -7.28 -18.72 -2.07
C SER A 285 -7.67 -18.70 -0.60
N ILE A 286 -6.69 -18.94 0.26
CA ILE A 286 -6.81 -18.82 1.70
C ILE A 286 -5.58 -18.06 2.22
N SER A 287 -5.76 -17.18 3.19
CA SER A 287 -4.64 -16.43 3.76
C SER A 287 -4.77 -16.19 5.26
N LEU A 288 -3.61 -16.18 5.90
CA LEU A 288 -3.42 -15.78 7.30
C LEU A 288 -2.74 -14.41 7.31
N PHE A 289 -3.22 -13.53 8.16
CA PHE A 289 -2.73 -12.17 8.34
C PHE A 289 -2.38 -11.92 9.80
N GLU A 290 -1.30 -11.22 10.02
CA GLU A 290 -0.94 -10.60 11.30
C GLU A 290 -0.56 -9.15 11.05
N GLY A 291 -1.18 -8.24 11.78
CA GLY A 291 -0.87 -6.81 11.71
C GLY A 291 -0.65 -6.22 13.07
N GLY A 292 0.39 -5.42 13.22
CA GLY A 292 0.67 -4.66 14.42
C GLY A 292 0.73 -3.17 14.14
N VAL A 293 0.14 -2.36 15.03
CA VAL A 293 0.25 -0.91 15.04
C VAL A 293 0.79 -0.50 16.41
N TYR A 294 1.95 0.13 16.41
CA TYR A 294 2.61 0.66 17.58
C TYR A 294 2.53 2.19 17.55
N GLN A 295 1.98 2.80 18.60
CA GLN A 295 1.99 4.25 18.75
C GLN A 295 3.38 4.72 19.17
N SER A 296 4.09 5.33 18.25
CA SER A 296 5.49 5.73 18.43
C SER A 296 5.64 7.10 19.12
N PHE A 297 4.72 7.45 20.01
CA PHE A 297 4.74 8.67 20.79
C PHE A 297 4.08 8.48 22.15
N ASP A 298 4.74 8.91 23.19
CA ASP A 298 4.26 9.00 24.56
C ASP A 298 4.37 10.45 25.06
N ILE A 299 3.41 10.89 25.88
CA ILE A 299 3.37 12.28 26.36
C ILE A 299 4.57 12.60 27.27
N GLN A 300 5.06 11.61 28.03
CA GLN A 300 6.15 11.79 28.99
C GLN A 300 7.52 11.58 28.34
N ASN A 301 7.62 10.58 27.47
CA ASN A 301 8.89 10.11 26.89
C ASN A 301 9.15 10.67 25.48
N GLY A 302 8.18 11.34 24.85
CA GLY A 302 8.30 11.84 23.48
C GLY A 302 8.18 10.72 22.44
N VAL A 303 9.07 10.74 21.43
CA VAL A 303 9.06 9.72 20.38
C VAL A 303 9.68 8.44 20.91
N ILE A 304 8.93 7.36 20.84
CA ILE A 304 9.33 6.00 21.23
C ILE A 304 9.34 5.07 20.03
N SER A 305 10.13 4.02 20.09
CA SER A 305 10.21 3.02 19.02
C SER A 305 9.89 1.63 19.57
N PRO A 306 9.19 0.78 18.80
CA PRO A 306 8.97 -0.60 19.22
C PRO A 306 10.30 -1.38 19.19
N ASP A 307 10.31 -2.52 19.89
CA ASP A 307 11.43 -3.47 19.79
C ASP A 307 11.59 -3.99 18.36
N ILE A 308 12.80 -4.46 18.04
CA ILE A 308 13.11 -4.98 16.71
C ILE A 308 12.26 -6.20 16.34
N SER A 309 11.83 -6.99 17.32
CA SER A 309 10.95 -8.14 17.15
C SER A 309 9.63 -7.78 16.46
N PHE A 310 9.11 -6.56 16.71
CA PHE A 310 7.90 -6.04 16.07
C PHE A 310 8.03 -5.95 14.55
N PHE A 311 9.22 -5.69 14.04
CA PHE A 311 9.49 -5.54 12.61
C PHE A 311 9.93 -6.84 11.91
N LEU A 312 10.04 -7.94 12.64
CA LEU A 312 10.48 -9.21 12.04
C LEU A 312 9.42 -9.74 11.06
N PRO A 313 9.86 -10.25 9.89
CA PRO A 313 8.97 -10.84 8.89
C PRO A 313 8.58 -12.28 9.29
N ILE A 314 8.06 -12.45 10.51
CA ILE A 314 7.66 -13.76 11.05
C ILE A 314 6.30 -13.59 11.70
N ILE A 315 5.32 -14.40 11.29
CA ILE A 315 4.00 -14.43 11.92
C ILE A 315 4.14 -14.98 13.35
N GLY A 316 3.48 -14.33 14.31
CA GLY A 316 3.50 -14.67 15.73
C GLY A 316 4.51 -13.87 16.57
N THR A 317 5.50 -13.20 15.96
CA THR A 317 6.51 -12.46 16.73
C THR A 317 6.00 -11.17 17.35
N LYS A 318 4.97 -10.56 16.77
CA LYS A 318 4.40 -9.29 17.28
C LYS A 318 3.70 -9.44 18.63
N ALA A 319 3.22 -10.65 18.92
CA ALA A 319 2.59 -10.96 20.21
C ALA A 319 3.58 -11.16 21.36
N ILE A 320 4.85 -11.39 21.08
CA ILE A 320 5.86 -11.68 22.11
C ILE A 320 6.09 -10.47 23.02
N ASP A 321 6.07 -9.27 22.42
CA ASP A 321 6.24 -7.99 23.13
C ASP A 321 4.95 -7.16 23.13
N ALA A 322 3.81 -7.83 23.27
CA ALA A 322 2.52 -7.15 23.33
C ALA A 322 2.38 -6.34 24.61
N ASP A 323 2.97 -5.15 24.63
CA ASP A 323 2.71 -4.15 25.64
C ASP A 323 1.35 -3.47 25.38
N THR A 324 0.81 -2.76 26.37
CA THR A 324 -0.48 -2.06 26.30
C THR A 324 -0.59 -1.05 25.16
N THR A 325 0.54 -0.63 24.58
CA THR A 325 0.64 0.29 23.46
C THR A 325 0.47 -0.38 22.09
N ASN A 326 0.55 -1.71 22.01
CA ASN A 326 0.47 -2.45 20.78
C ASN A 326 -0.95 -2.89 20.46
N ASN A 327 -1.45 -2.49 19.29
CA ASN A 327 -2.68 -3.03 18.71
C ASN A 327 -2.32 -4.11 17.69
N ILE A 328 -2.54 -5.38 18.06
CA ILE A 328 -2.27 -6.52 17.18
C ILE A 328 -3.61 -7.07 16.68
N ILE A 329 -3.67 -7.34 15.39
CA ILE A 329 -4.82 -7.93 14.72
C ILE A 329 -4.35 -9.19 14.01
N TYR A 330 -5.04 -10.30 14.26
CA TYR A 330 -4.92 -11.52 13.49
C TYR A 330 -6.07 -11.60 12.51
N GLY A 331 -5.79 -12.03 11.29
CA GLY A 331 -6.77 -12.12 10.24
C GLY A 331 -6.76 -13.46 9.53
N PHE A 332 -7.95 -13.86 9.12
CA PHE A 332 -8.15 -14.99 8.25
C PHE A 332 -9.01 -14.55 7.07
N ASN A 333 -8.59 -14.91 5.87
CA ASN A 333 -9.32 -14.58 4.66
C ASN A 333 -9.35 -15.78 3.74
N TRP A 334 -10.48 -16.06 3.13
CA TRP A 334 -10.57 -17.03 2.05
C TRP A 334 -11.50 -16.55 0.96
N SER A 335 -11.26 -17.04 -0.26
CA SER A 335 -12.12 -16.79 -1.39
C SER A 335 -12.21 -18.00 -2.30
N PHE A 336 -13.36 -18.15 -2.92
CA PHE A 336 -13.65 -19.19 -3.91
C PHE A 336 -14.39 -18.61 -5.10
N LEU A 337 -13.89 -18.91 -6.31
CA LEU A 337 -14.51 -18.52 -7.56
C LEU A 337 -15.37 -19.66 -8.09
N PHE A 338 -16.68 -19.47 -7.97
CA PHE A 338 -17.68 -20.34 -8.59
C PHE A 338 -17.93 -19.89 -10.02
N PHE A 339 -17.73 -20.78 -10.99
CA PHE A 339 -17.77 -20.41 -12.39
C PHE A 339 -16.81 -19.23 -12.64
N ASP A 340 -16.90 -18.54 -13.71
CA ASP A 340 -15.97 -17.42 -13.97
C ASP A 340 -16.51 -16.05 -13.52
N ASN A 341 -17.72 -16.02 -12.97
CA ASN A 341 -18.47 -14.79 -12.70
C ASN A 341 -18.93 -14.60 -11.25
N LEU A 342 -18.79 -15.60 -10.38
CA LEU A 342 -19.25 -15.53 -8.99
C LEU A 342 -18.10 -15.82 -8.04
N LYS A 343 -17.62 -14.79 -7.32
CA LYS A 343 -16.63 -14.94 -6.26
C LYS A 343 -17.30 -14.82 -4.90
N ILE A 344 -17.13 -15.84 -4.07
CA ILE A 344 -17.51 -15.83 -2.66
C ILE A 344 -16.25 -15.65 -1.83
N TYR A 345 -16.27 -14.77 -0.85
CA TYR A 345 -15.16 -14.53 0.06
C TYR A 345 -15.66 -14.29 1.49
N ASN A 346 -14.76 -14.51 2.45
CA ASN A 346 -15.01 -14.23 3.86
C ASN A 346 -13.73 -13.68 4.49
N GLN A 347 -13.89 -12.79 5.46
CA GLN A 347 -12.83 -12.23 6.26
C GLN A 347 -13.19 -12.28 7.73
N ILE A 348 -12.23 -12.69 8.55
CA ILE A 348 -12.32 -12.67 10.01
C ILE A 348 -11.13 -11.87 10.52
N ALA A 349 -11.38 -10.91 11.39
CA ALA A 349 -10.34 -10.15 12.07
C ALA A 349 -10.55 -10.26 13.58
N LEU A 350 -9.51 -10.66 14.28
CA LEU A 350 -9.49 -10.83 15.73
C LEU A 350 -8.44 -9.89 16.31
N LYS A 351 -8.84 -9.02 17.22
CA LYS A 351 -7.90 -8.23 18.01
C LYS A 351 -7.34 -9.11 19.14
N SER A 352 -6.04 -8.98 19.42
CA SER A 352 -5.45 -9.64 20.59
C SER A 352 -6.10 -9.07 21.87
N PHE A 353 -6.70 -9.93 22.67
CA PHE A 353 -7.14 -9.58 24.02
C PHE A 353 -6.05 -10.04 24.98
N ASN A 354 -5.59 -9.16 25.87
CA ASN A 354 -4.78 -9.59 27.00
C ASN A 354 -5.68 -10.33 27.99
N PHE A 355 -5.53 -11.66 28.06
CA PHE A 355 -6.20 -12.50 29.07
C PHE A 355 -5.61 -12.35 30.47
N SER A 356 -4.68 -11.43 30.70
CA SER A 356 -3.95 -11.29 31.96
C SER A 356 -4.62 -10.37 33.00
N SER A 357 -5.88 -10.02 32.84
CA SER A 357 -6.66 -9.28 33.86
C SER A 357 -7.92 -10.07 34.22
N GLY A 358 -7.73 -11.19 34.88
CA GLY A 358 -8.74 -11.91 35.64
C GLY A 358 -8.27 -12.00 37.09
#